data_73e24b1bf50115b949be96419eec449f
#
_entry.id   73e24b1bf50115b949be96419eec449f
#
_cell.length_a   1.000
_cell.length_b   1.000
_cell.length_c   1.000
_cell.angle_alpha   90.00
_cell.angle_beta   90.00
_cell.angle_gamma   90.00
#
_symmetry.space_group_name_H-M   'P 1'
#
loop_
_entity.id
_entity.type
_entity.pdbx_description
1 polymer ?
#
loop_
_entity_poly.entity_id
_entity_poly.type
_entity_poly.pdbx_seq_one_letter_code
_entity_poly.pdbx_strand_id
1 'polypeptide(L)'
;MLNIVLVCNWGASTGMLAKKIAKAAEEKGIESNVSAYSYDDLAEVINTASIVLLGPQLAYKLQEFEEKFGSTGVPFMIINTVDYGRMNGMNVLNAVLEKIKN
;
A
#
# COMPACT_ATOMS: atom_id res chain seq x y z
N MET A 1 15.47 -0.93 1.74
CA MET A 1 14.29 -0.63 2.59
C MET A 1 13.00 -0.82 1.80
N LEU A 2 12.05 -1.52 2.38
CA LEU A 2 10.74 -1.72 1.76
C LEU A 2 9.89 -0.46 1.95
N ASN A 3 9.52 0.17 0.86
CA ASN A 3 8.77 1.43 0.92
C ASN A 3 7.34 1.20 0.44
N ILE A 4 6.41 1.09 1.40
CA ILE A 4 5.01 0.79 1.13
C ILE A 4 4.19 2.08 1.16
N VAL A 5 3.53 2.38 0.06
CA VAL A 5 2.67 3.57 -0.07
C VAL A 5 1.21 3.12 -0.10
N LEU A 6 0.41 3.60 0.86
CA LEU A 6 -1.03 3.35 0.87
C LEU A 6 -1.75 4.56 0.30
N VAL A 7 -2.72 4.31 -0.55
CA VAL A 7 -3.50 5.39 -1.17
C VAL A 7 -4.98 5.18 -0.90
N CYS A 8 -5.65 6.26 -0.47
CA CYS A 8 -7.07 6.24 -0.15
C CYS A 8 -7.67 7.64 -0.37
N ASN A 9 -8.99 7.72 -0.48
CA ASN A 9 -9.67 9.02 -0.59
C ASN A 9 -9.63 9.79 0.73
N TRP A 10 -9.65 9.07 1.84
CA TRP A 10 -9.72 9.65 3.18
C TRP A 10 -8.61 9.04 4.02
N GLY A 11 -7.79 9.87 4.59
CA GLY A 11 -6.54 9.45 5.19
C GLY A 11 -6.61 8.78 6.56
N ALA A 12 -7.67 8.98 7.35
CA ALA A 12 -7.67 8.59 8.76
C ALA A 12 -7.48 7.08 8.99
N SER A 13 -8.33 6.24 8.41
CA SER A 13 -8.23 4.79 8.62
C SER A 13 -7.04 4.19 7.90
N THR A 14 -6.66 4.77 6.78
CA THR A 14 -5.49 4.33 6.03
C THR A 14 -4.21 4.60 6.81
N GLY A 15 -4.15 5.75 7.50
CA GLY A 15 -3.01 6.07 8.36
C GLY A 15 -2.87 5.08 9.51
N MET A 16 -3.98 4.66 10.11
CA MET A 16 -3.96 3.66 11.15
C MET A 16 -3.46 2.31 10.63
N LEU A 17 -3.93 1.90 9.45
CA LEU A 17 -3.49 0.65 8.85
C LEU A 17 -2.00 0.71 8.52
N ALA A 18 -1.52 1.86 8.04
CA ALA A 18 -0.09 2.02 7.75
C ALA A 18 0.75 1.74 9.00
N LYS A 19 0.32 2.23 10.16
CA LYS A 19 1.03 1.96 11.42
C LYS A 19 1.00 0.48 11.78
N LYS A 20 -0.10 -0.20 11.52
CA LYS A 20 -0.20 -1.63 11.79
C LYS A 20 0.71 -2.45 10.88
N ILE A 21 0.82 -2.05 9.63
CA ILE A 21 1.72 -2.71 8.68
C ILE A 21 3.17 -2.48 9.09
N ALA A 22 3.51 -1.25 9.47
CA ALA A 22 4.87 -0.93 9.92
C ALA A 22 5.27 -1.75 11.13
N LYS A 23 4.35 -1.91 12.09
CA LYS A 23 4.59 -2.74 13.27
C LYS A 23 4.80 -4.20 12.89
N ALA A 24 4.00 -4.72 11.96
CA ALA A 24 4.15 -6.09 11.50
C ALA A 24 5.50 -6.31 10.83
N ALA A 25 5.96 -5.33 10.04
CA ALA A 25 7.27 -5.40 9.39
C ALA A 25 8.39 -5.42 10.43
N GLU A 26 8.27 -4.58 11.46
CA GLU A 26 9.25 -4.56 12.56
C GLU A 26 9.32 -5.91 13.25
N GLU A 27 8.16 -6.53 13.52
CA GLU A 27 8.10 -7.83 14.15
C GLU A 27 8.76 -8.93 13.30
N LYS A 28 8.74 -8.77 11.99
CA LYS A 28 9.40 -9.71 11.06
C LYS A 28 10.87 -9.36 10.80
N GLY A 29 11.37 -8.29 11.40
CA GLY A 29 12.73 -7.86 11.15
C GLY A 29 12.95 -7.23 9.79
N ILE A 30 11.90 -6.71 9.17
CA ILE A 30 11.96 -6.06 7.86
C ILE A 30 12.05 -4.56 8.02
N GLU A 31 13.11 -3.97 7.49
CA GLU A 31 13.24 -2.52 7.48
C GLU A 31 12.27 -1.95 6.45
N SER A 32 11.38 -1.08 6.90
CA SER A 32 10.33 -0.55 6.04
C SER A 32 9.99 0.89 6.36
N ASN A 33 9.39 1.55 5.37
CA ASN A 33 8.73 2.84 5.54
C ASN A 33 7.32 2.67 4.99
N VAL A 34 6.32 2.86 5.83
CA VAL A 34 4.92 2.69 5.44
C VAL A 34 4.20 4.00 5.66
N SER A 35 3.68 4.59 4.60
CA SER A 35 3.03 5.90 4.65
C SER A 35 1.73 5.89 3.87
N ALA A 36 0.80 6.72 4.30
CA ALA A 36 -0.51 6.85 3.66
C ALA A 36 -0.62 8.22 2.99
N TYR A 37 -1.19 8.24 1.80
CA TYR A 37 -1.37 9.47 1.02
C TYR A 37 -2.76 9.49 0.38
N SER A 38 -3.24 10.69 0.03
CA SER A 38 -4.39 10.77 -0.84
C SER A 38 -3.94 10.45 -2.27
N TYR A 39 -4.89 10.04 -3.13
CA TYR A 39 -4.49 9.68 -4.49
C TYR A 39 -3.96 10.88 -5.29
N ASP A 40 -4.29 12.11 -4.87
CA ASP A 40 -3.77 13.30 -5.53
C ASP A 40 -2.25 13.45 -5.35
N ASP A 41 -1.71 12.89 -4.28
CA ASP A 41 -0.29 12.99 -3.98
C ASP A 41 0.54 11.84 -4.55
N LEU A 42 -0.11 10.85 -5.15
CA LEU A 42 0.58 9.65 -5.61
C LEU A 42 1.70 9.94 -6.61
N ALA A 43 1.46 10.86 -7.54
CA ALA A 43 2.45 11.19 -8.57
C ALA A 43 3.77 11.66 -7.96
N GLU A 44 3.72 12.31 -6.80
CA GLU A 44 4.93 12.85 -6.15
C GLU A 44 5.74 11.77 -5.43
N VAL A 45 5.10 10.69 -5.00
CA VAL A 45 5.76 9.70 -4.14
C VAL A 45 5.98 8.35 -4.83
N ILE A 46 5.34 8.11 -5.98
CA ILE A 46 5.35 6.79 -6.58
C ILE A 46 6.74 6.31 -7.00
N ASN A 47 7.62 7.24 -7.40
CA ASN A 47 8.94 6.85 -7.90
C ASN A 47 9.83 6.24 -6.82
N THR A 48 9.53 6.47 -5.55
CA THR A 48 10.29 5.89 -4.44
C THR A 48 9.60 4.69 -3.82
N ALA A 49 8.40 4.35 -4.28
CA ALA A 49 7.62 3.26 -3.70
C ALA A 49 8.11 1.90 -4.18
N SER A 50 8.13 0.94 -3.27
CA SER A 50 8.32 -0.48 -3.61
C SER A 50 7.02 -1.09 -4.11
N ILE A 51 5.90 -0.63 -3.56
CA ILE A 51 4.56 -1.08 -3.92
C ILE A 51 3.56 0.00 -3.50
N VAL A 52 2.47 0.11 -4.26
CA VAL A 52 1.37 0.99 -3.92
C VAL A 52 0.15 0.15 -3.58
N LEU A 53 -0.39 0.34 -2.39
CA LEU A 53 -1.60 -0.36 -1.93
C LEU A 53 -2.80 0.57 -2.03
N LEU A 54 -3.86 0.08 -2.64
CA LEU A 54 -5.10 0.83 -2.76
C LEU A 54 -6.11 0.32 -1.74
N GLY A 55 -6.76 1.23 -1.04
CA GLY A 55 -7.89 0.86 -0.19
C GLY A 55 -8.97 0.19 -1.04
N PRO A 56 -9.78 -0.71 -0.47
CA PRO A 56 -10.80 -1.42 -1.25
C PRO A 56 -11.77 -0.48 -1.97
N GLN A 57 -12.02 0.70 -1.42
CA GLN A 57 -12.90 1.69 -2.02
C GLN A 57 -12.32 2.34 -3.28
N LEU A 58 -11.04 2.13 -3.55
CA LEU A 58 -10.38 2.60 -4.77
C LEU A 58 -10.14 1.49 -5.78
N ALA A 59 -10.69 0.30 -5.55
CA ALA A 59 -10.50 -0.83 -6.48
C ALA A 59 -10.90 -0.48 -7.92
N TYR A 60 -11.95 0.34 -8.08
CA TYR A 60 -12.42 0.74 -9.40
C TYR A 60 -11.41 1.62 -10.15
N LYS A 61 -10.42 2.17 -9.47
CA LYS A 61 -9.40 3.01 -10.09
C LYS A 61 -8.11 2.26 -10.44
N LEU A 62 -8.05 0.98 -10.12
CA LEU A 62 -6.81 0.21 -10.33
C LEU A 62 -6.32 0.30 -11.78
N GLN A 63 -7.21 0.08 -12.74
CA GLN A 63 -6.82 0.10 -14.14
C GLN A 63 -6.32 1.49 -14.54
N GLU A 64 -6.99 2.53 -14.11
CA GLU A 64 -6.58 3.91 -14.39
C GLU A 64 -5.19 4.20 -13.85
N PHE A 65 -4.90 3.76 -12.62
CA PHE A 65 -3.60 3.96 -12.01
C PHE A 65 -2.51 3.15 -12.72
N GLU A 66 -2.82 1.92 -13.12
CA GLU A 66 -1.86 1.11 -13.85
C GLU A 66 -1.51 1.71 -15.20
N GLU A 67 -2.49 2.30 -15.89
CA GLU A 67 -2.25 2.99 -17.15
C GLU A 67 -1.42 4.26 -16.94
N LYS A 68 -1.77 5.04 -15.92
CA LYS A 68 -1.11 6.31 -15.67
C LYS A 68 0.31 6.16 -15.15
N PHE A 69 0.55 5.17 -14.32
CA PHE A 69 1.83 4.99 -13.62
C PHE A 69 2.58 3.73 -14.03
N GLY A 70 2.10 2.99 -15.02
CA GLY A 70 2.72 1.74 -15.42
C GLY A 70 4.18 1.85 -15.83
N SER A 71 4.57 3.01 -16.40
CA SER A 71 5.94 3.22 -16.82
C SER A 71 6.93 3.29 -15.64
N THR A 72 6.44 3.48 -14.43
CA THR A 72 7.31 3.50 -13.24
C THR A 72 7.79 2.10 -12.86
N GLY A 73 7.09 1.05 -13.29
CA GLY A 73 7.37 -0.32 -12.90
C GLY A 73 6.92 -0.67 -11.49
N VAL A 74 6.34 0.25 -10.75
CA VAL A 74 5.90 0.02 -9.37
C VAL A 74 4.59 -0.79 -9.38
N PRO A 75 4.54 -1.93 -8.67
CA PRO A 75 3.31 -2.73 -8.64
C PRO A 75 2.22 -2.09 -7.78
N PHE A 76 0.98 -2.33 -8.18
CA PHE A 76 -0.20 -1.90 -7.43
C PHE A 76 -0.93 -3.13 -6.89
N MET A 77 -1.50 -3.00 -5.71
CA MET A 77 -2.27 -4.08 -5.10
C MET A 77 -3.46 -3.49 -4.36
N ILE A 78 -4.63 -4.14 -4.49
CA ILE A 78 -5.81 -3.75 -3.73
C ILE A 78 -5.78 -4.47 -2.40
N ILE A 79 -5.97 -3.74 -1.29
CA ILE A 79 -6.01 -4.34 0.04
C ILE A 79 -7.29 -5.16 0.17
N ASN A 80 -7.16 -6.38 0.69
CA ASN A 80 -8.30 -7.25 0.95
C ASN A 80 -9.30 -6.54 1.87
N THR A 81 -10.59 -6.60 1.54
CA THR A 81 -11.64 -5.88 2.26
C THR A 81 -11.70 -6.29 3.74
N VAL A 82 -11.56 -7.58 4.02
CA VAL A 82 -11.62 -8.08 5.42
C VAL A 82 -10.42 -7.59 6.20
N ASP A 83 -9.23 -7.68 5.60
CA ASP A 83 -7.99 -7.24 6.27
C ASP A 83 -8.00 -5.73 6.51
N TYR A 84 -8.54 -4.98 5.56
CA TYR A 84 -8.69 -3.53 5.72
C TYR A 84 -9.66 -3.21 6.87
N GLY A 85 -10.81 -3.85 6.87
CA GLY A 85 -11.83 -3.59 7.90
C GLY A 85 -11.38 -3.97 9.30
N ARG A 86 -10.53 -5.00 9.41
CA ARG A 86 -10.00 -5.45 10.70
C ARG A 86 -8.67 -4.81 11.05
N MET A 87 -8.15 -3.95 10.20
CA MET A 87 -6.83 -3.34 10.40
C MET A 87 -5.74 -4.40 10.60
N ASN A 88 -5.81 -5.49 9.83
CA ASN A 88 -4.88 -6.60 9.98
C ASN A 88 -3.59 -6.33 9.21
N GLY A 89 -2.68 -5.59 9.85
CA GLY A 89 -1.42 -5.20 9.22
C GLY A 89 -0.56 -6.38 8.83
N MET A 90 -0.55 -7.45 9.63
CA MET A 90 0.27 -8.63 9.33
C MET A 90 -0.21 -9.34 8.06
N ASN A 91 -1.53 -9.51 7.89
CA ASN A 91 -2.05 -10.14 6.67
C ASN A 91 -1.78 -9.27 5.44
N VAL A 92 -1.92 -7.95 5.58
CA VAL A 92 -1.61 -7.05 4.47
C VAL A 92 -0.13 -7.13 4.12
N LEU A 93 0.74 -7.12 5.12
CA LEU A 93 2.18 -7.25 4.87
C LEU A 93 2.52 -8.57 4.18
N ASN A 94 1.93 -9.68 4.64
CA ASN A 94 2.19 -10.96 4.01
C ASN A 94 1.77 -10.97 2.54
N ALA A 95 0.64 -10.34 2.21
CA ALA A 95 0.19 -10.20 0.83
C ALA A 95 1.16 -9.36 0.01
N VAL A 96 1.69 -8.28 0.59
CA VAL A 96 2.71 -7.45 -0.05
C VAL A 96 3.95 -8.26 -0.37
N LEU A 97 4.46 -8.98 0.63
CA LEU A 97 5.68 -9.78 0.45
C LEU A 97 5.50 -10.86 -0.62
N GLU A 98 4.32 -11.46 -0.69
CA GLU A 98 4.02 -12.44 -1.72
C GLU A 98 3.98 -11.79 -3.10
N LYS A 99 3.41 -10.58 -3.20
CA LYS A 99 3.29 -9.87 -4.47
C LYS A 99 4.66 -9.44 -5.02
N ILE A 100 5.53 -8.92 -4.18
CA ILE A 100 6.82 -8.36 -4.63
C ILE A 100 7.91 -9.41 -4.75
N LYS A 101 7.69 -10.59 -4.25
CA LYS A 101 8.66 -11.67 -4.28
C LYS A 101 8.99 -12.14 -5.71
N ASN A 102 8.09 -11.90 -6.63
CA ASN A 102 8.30 -12.22 -8.03
C ASN A 102 8.75 -10.97 -8.80
#